data_d486ff971a27f8a2cdecc93470fafd3e
#
_entry.id   d486ff971a27f8a2cdecc93470fafd3e
#
_cell.length_a   1.000
_cell.length_b   1.000
_cell.length_c   1.000
_cell.angle_alpha   90.00
_cell.angle_beta   90.00
_cell.angle_gamma   90.00
#
_symmetry.space_group_name_H-M   'P 1'
#
loop_
_entity.id
_entity.type
_entity.pdbx_description
1 polymer ?
#
loop_
_entity_poly.entity_id
_entity_poly.type
_entity_poly.pdbx_seq_one_letter_code
_entity_poly.pdbx_strand_id
1 'polypeptide(L)'
;MLRGYFYAQMREVPLAQVRGRQIAIIGAGFSGSLLAVHLLRRTGPEDRVYLIERSAGFGRGLVYASGNPHHLLNVRAGNMSAFSDQPDHFLEWLRALPENERSAVSVSEDRLTFVSRQLYGSYIQHILGREIWSAESAHRLYLIADEAVALHPAGAGYSLEVAGGLRYEVDAAALAMGNFPPEGDARGYIANPWSQGATADLDSDAPVLLVGTGLTMVDTVISLLDQKHRGPILAISRRGLLPRRHAAVAPHPRFLPAGEAPRSLRALLKTVRAEIRHATALGRDWRAVIDSLRPDTRDLWRNLPLEEKQRFLRHLRPWWDVHRHRMAPSVASRIERALERGQLQIRRARLGRLTPKRGGVEVELLPVAGAPAEQIEAERVINCMGPLSDLSRVAAPLIRGLLASGAVRSDPLNLGIEVSGEGAVIDAAGYAARNLFAVGPLTKGVFWETTAVPDIRVQCERLADHILERVAPKISEDVPAKMGLG
;
A
#
# COMPACT_ATOMS: atom_id res chain seq x y z
N MET A 1 -9.98 17.28 -16.54
CA MET A 1 -9.46 16.92 -17.89
C MET A 1 -8.88 15.50 -17.97
N LEU A 2 -8.27 14.92 -16.93
CA LEU A 2 -7.64 13.59 -17.03
C LEU A 2 -8.60 12.38 -17.16
N ARG A 3 -9.87 12.48 -16.75
CA ARG A 3 -10.84 11.37 -16.87
C ARG A 3 -11.15 10.93 -18.33
N GLY A 4 -11.08 11.83 -19.31
CA GLY A 4 -11.36 11.50 -20.72
C GLY A 4 -10.19 10.80 -21.44
N TYR A 5 -8.99 10.91 -20.91
CA TYR A 5 -7.78 10.46 -21.59
C TYR A 5 -7.50 8.95 -21.45
N PHE A 6 -7.88 8.34 -20.33
CA PHE A 6 -7.65 6.90 -20.13
C PHE A 6 -8.58 6.00 -20.96
N TYR A 7 -9.76 6.51 -21.39
CA TYR A 7 -10.70 5.76 -22.22
C TYR A 7 -10.28 5.60 -23.68
N ALA A 8 -9.39 6.44 -24.20
CA ALA A 8 -9.04 6.46 -25.63
C ALA A 8 -8.00 5.43 -26.05
N GLN A 9 -7.36 4.69 -25.12
CA GLN A 9 -6.32 3.71 -25.42
C GLN A 9 -6.64 2.27 -24.97
N MET A 10 -7.91 1.90 -24.82
CA MET A 10 -8.31 0.49 -24.80
C MET A 10 -8.14 -0.08 -26.22
N ARG A 11 -6.92 -0.38 -26.62
CA ARG A 11 -6.62 -0.98 -27.92
C ARG A 11 -6.70 -2.48 -27.83
N GLU A 12 -7.32 -3.10 -28.82
CA GLU A 12 -7.11 -4.52 -29.09
C GLU A 12 -5.60 -4.76 -29.24
N VAL A 13 -5.06 -5.65 -28.43
CA VAL A 13 -3.65 -6.04 -28.50
C VAL A 13 -3.48 -6.87 -29.78
N PRO A 14 -2.67 -6.46 -30.75
CA PRO A 14 -2.43 -7.28 -31.92
C PRO A 14 -1.78 -8.61 -31.50
N LEU A 15 -2.43 -9.73 -31.82
CA LEU A 15 -1.91 -11.10 -31.61
C LEU A 15 -0.75 -11.48 -32.55
N ALA A 16 -0.23 -10.54 -33.33
CA ALA A 16 0.90 -10.77 -34.23
C ALA A 16 2.19 -11.04 -33.45
N GLN A 17 3.10 -11.86 -34.04
CA GLN A 17 4.43 -12.18 -33.48
C GLN A 17 5.13 -10.92 -33.00
N VAL A 18 5.09 -10.70 -31.67
CA VAL A 18 5.70 -9.52 -31.06
C VAL A 18 7.17 -9.82 -30.81
N ARG A 19 8.03 -9.01 -31.39
CA ARG A 19 9.45 -8.96 -31.05
C ARG A 19 9.59 -8.28 -29.67
N GLY A 20 10.65 -8.59 -28.95
CA GLY A 20 10.91 -8.00 -27.63
C GLY A 20 10.20 -8.71 -26.47
N ARG A 21 10.33 -8.14 -25.28
CA ARG A 21 9.76 -8.67 -24.02
C ARG A 21 8.30 -8.30 -23.88
N GLN A 22 7.52 -9.23 -23.37
CA GLN A 22 6.12 -9.04 -22.99
C GLN A 22 6.03 -9.11 -21.45
N ILE A 23 5.83 -7.99 -20.77
CA ILE A 23 5.84 -7.93 -19.29
C ILE A 23 4.48 -7.49 -18.79
N ALA A 24 3.81 -8.33 -18.00
CA ALA A 24 2.56 -7.99 -17.34
C ALA A 24 2.79 -7.45 -15.93
N ILE A 25 2.07 -6.39 -15.56
CA ILE A 25 2.01 -5.85 -14.21
C ILE A 25 0.55 -5.90 -13.75
N ILE A 26 0.27 -6.68 -12.72
CA ILE A 26 -1.07 -6.93 -12.22
C ILE A 26 -1.33 -6.03 -10.99
N GLY A 27 -2.19 -5.04 -11.17
CA GLY A 27 -2.48 -3.95 -10.25
C GLY A 27 -1.80 -2.65 -10.67
N ALA A 28 -2.60 -1.60 -10.93
CA ALA A 28 -2.14 -0.29 -11.37
C ALA A 28 -2.27 0.80 -10.27
N GLY A 29 -2.10 0.41 -9.01
CA GLY A 29 -1.90 1.36 -7.91
C GLY A 29 -0.51 2.02 -7.99
N PHE A 30 -0.05 2.59 -6.89
CA PHE A 30 1.26 3.24 -6.82
C PHE A 30 2.41 2.33 -7.30
N SER A 31 2.50 1.12 -6.72
CA SER A 31 3.61 0.20 -7.01
C SER A 31 3.64 -0.23 -8.47
N GLY A 32 2.48 -0.65 -9.02
CA GLY A 32 2.42 -1.13 -10.41
C GLY A 32 2.62 -0.01 -11.42
N SER A 33 2.05 1.16 -11.20
CA SER A 33 2.25 2.32 -12.08
C SER A 33 3.71 2.76 -12.09
N LEU A 34 4.36 2.80 -10.93
CA LEU A 34 5.77 3.18 -10.85
C LEU A 34 6.69 2.12 -11.46
N LEU A 35 6.41 0.83 -11.26
CA LEU A 35 7.15 -0.25 -11.92
C LEU A 35 7.01 -0.15 -13.45
N ALA A 36 5.81 0.15 -13.97
CA ALA A 36 5.59 0.36 -15.41
C ALA A 36 6.46 1.51 -15.94
N VAL A 37 6.49 2.65 -15.24
CA VAL A 37 7.34 3.80 -15.58
C VAL A 37 8.82 3.41 -15.63
N HIS A 38 9.30 2.69 -14.62
CA HIS A 38 10.71 2.25 -14.59
C HIS A 38 11.05 1.27 -15.70
N LEU A 39 10.15 0.34 -16.04
CA LEU A 39 10.35 -0.58 -17.16
C LEU A 39 10.37 0.18 -18.49
N LEU A 40 9.41 1.07 -18.75
CA LEU A 40 9.33 1.84 -20.00
C LEU A 40 10.59 2.68 -20.25
N ARG A 41 11.19 3.24 -19.20
CA ARG A 41 12.42 4.05 -19.29
C ARG A 41 13.68 3.22 -19.53
N ARG A 42 13.63 1.90 -19.34
CA ARG A 42 14.77 0.98 -19.45
C ARG A 42 14.65 -0.02 -20.59
N THR A 43 13.47 -0.14 -21.20
CA THR A 43 13.18 -1.10 -22.26
C THR A 43 13.30 -0.49 -23.64
N GLY A 44 13.52 -1.35 -24.64
CA GLY A 44 13.61 -0.97 -26.05
C GLY A 44 12.24 -0.79 -26.74
N PRO A 45 12.21 -0.34 -27.99
CA PRO A 45 10.98 -0.03 -28.73
C PRO A 45 10.10 -1.27 -29.01
N GLU A 46 10.69 -2.46 -29.03
CA GLU A 46 9.97 -3.72 -29.27
C GLU A 46 9.35 -4.31 -28.02
N ASP A 47 9.77 -3.85 -26.82
CA ASP A 47 9.23 -4.36 -25.55
C ASP A 47 7.82 -3.82 -25.29
N ARG A 48 6.99 -4.62 -24.63
CA ARG A 48 5.61 -4.29 -24.29
C ARG A 48 5.37 -4.45 -22.80
N VAL A 49 4.70 -3.48 -22.19
CA VAL A 49 4.27 -3.50 -20.79
C VAL A 49 2.76 -3.49 -20.75
N TYR A 50 2.17 -4.52 -20.17
CA TYR A 50 0.74 -4.64 -19.93
C TYR A 50 0.45 -4.27 -18.48
N LEU A 51 -0.27 -3.17 -18.26
CA LEU A 51 -0.66 -2.71 -16.92
C LEU A 51 -2.14 -3.01 -16.72
N ILE A 52 -2.44 -3.99 -15.86
CA ILE A 52 -3.79 -4.51 -15.64
C ILE A 52 -4.37 -3.93 -14.36
N GLU A 53 -5.58 -3.39 -14.40
CA GLU A 53 -6.28 -2.87 -13.24
C GLU A 53 -7.78 -3.20 -13.33
N ARG A 54 -8.31 -3.87 -12.28
CA ARG A 54 -9.72 -4.25 -12.19
C ARG A 54 -10.70 -3.08 -12.18
N SER A 55 -10.23 -1.89 -11.80
CA SER A 55 -10.99 -0.65 -11.89
C SER A 55 -10.36 0.28 -12.92
N ALA A 56 -11.10 1.22 -13.46
CA ALA A 56 -10.54 2.23 -14.38
C ALA A 56 -9.62 3.26 -13.70
N GLY A 57 -9.23 3.01 -12.45
CA GLY A 57 -8.50 3.95 -11.57
C GLY A 57 -6.98 3.85 -11.65
N PHE A 58 -6.40 3.74 -12.85
CA PHE A 58 -4.95 3.68 -13.02
C PHE A 58 -4.22 4.80 -12.27
N GLY A 59 -3.12 4.47 -11.61
CA GLY A 59 -2.29 5.39 -10.84
C GLY A 59 -2.72 5.63 -9.39
N ARG A 60 -3.95 5.31 -9.01
CA ARG A 60 -4.46 5.64 -7.66
C ARG A 60 -4.43 4.46 -6.70
N GLY A 61 -4.93 3.30 -7.12
CA GLY A 61 -5.15 2.18 -6.21
C GLY A 61 -6.07 2.56 -5.04
N LEU A 62 -6.23 1.66 -4.08
CA LEU A 62 -7.15 1.84 -2.95
C LEU A 62 -6.77 3.04 -2.06
N VAL A 63 -5.48 3.24 -1.80
CA VAL A 63 -5.00 4.21 -0.79
C VAL A 63 -5.12 5.66 -1.27
N TYR A 64 -4.93 5.91 -2.55
CA TYR A 64 -4.92 7.27 -3.15
C TYR A 64 -6.20 7.59 -3.93
N ALA A 65 -7.19 6.69 -3.90
CA ALA A 65 -8.52 6.92 -4.50
C ALA A 65 -9.50 7.65 -3.57
N SER A 66 -9.09 8.01 -2.35
CA SER A 66 -9.95 8.71 -1.38
C SER A 66 -10.53 10.00 -1.99
N GLY A 67 -11.83 10.16 -1.91
CA GLY A 67 -12.53 11.38 -2.32
C GLY A 67 -12.51 12.50 -1.26
N ASN A 68 -12.04 12.22 -0.04
CA ASN A 68 -11.97 13.20 1.04
C ASN A 68 -10.64 13.97 1.01
N PRO A 69 -10.64 15.30 0.77
CA PRO A 69 -9.43 16.11 0.72
C PRO A 69 -8.70 16.22 2.06
N HIS A 70 -9.36 15.92 3.17
CA HIS A 70 -8.77 15.94 4.50
C HIS A 70 -8.12 14.60 4.92
N HIS A 71 -8.19 13.57 4.09
CA HIS A 71 -7.37 12.37 4.27
C HIS A 71 -5.93 12.66 3.85
N LEU A 72 -5.16 13.14 4.81
CA LEU A 72 -3.77 13.53 4.56
C LEU A 72 -2.84 12.32 4.55
N LEU A 73 -1.74 12.46 3.81
CA LEU A 73 -0.61 11.56 3.92
C LEU A 73 -0.02 11.60 5.34
N ASN A 74 0.52 10.49 5.79
CA ASN A 74 1.26 10.40 7.05
C ASN A 74 2.79 10.54 6.86
N VAL A 75 3.20 10.94 5.65
CA VAL A 75 4.58 11.24 5.27
C VAL A 75 4.62 12.66 4.71
N ARG A 76 5.67 13.40 5.04
CA ARG A 76 5.86 14.78 4.58
C ARG A 76 6.11 14.84 3.08
N ALA A 77 5.63 15.89 2.42
CA ALA A 77 5.74 16.08 0.98
C ALA A 77 7.18 15.96 0.46
N GLY A 78 8.15 16.49 1.20
CA GLY A 78 9.57 16.38 0.85
C GLY A 78 10.13 14.95 0.80
N ASN A 79 9.40 13.95 1.29
CA ASN A 79 9.78 12.53 1.23
C ASN A 79 8.88 11.70 0.31
N MET A 80 8.03 12.37 -0.50
CA MET A 80 7.00 11.71 -1.29
C MET A 80 7.31 11.66 -2.80
N SER A 81 8.54 12.02 -3.22
CA SER A 81 8.95 11.82 -4.61
C SER A 81 8.80 10.35 -5.01
N ALA A 82 8.27 10.10 -6.22
CA ALA A 82 8.19 8.77 -6.82
C ALA A 82 9.57 8.25 -7.27
N PHE A 83 10.55 9.12 -7.44
CA PHE A 83 11.89 8.80 -7.94
C PHE A 83 12.93 8.97 -6.84
N SER A 84 13.83 7.97 -6.71
CA SER A 84 14.86 7.95 -5.67
C SER A 84 16.00 8.94 -5.98
N ASP A 85 16.31 9.11 -7.25
CA ASP A 85 17.32 10.02 -7.82
C ASP A 85 16.85 11.48 -7.94
N GLN A 86 15.52 11.73 -7.84
CA GLN A 86 14.91 13.05 -7.93
C GLN A 86 14.08 13.35 -6.66
N PRO A 87 14.72 13.60 -5.50
CA PRO A 87 14.02 13.70 -4.23
C PRO A 87 12.99 14.84 -4.16
N ASP A 88 13.13 15.87 -4.98
CA ASP A 88 12.25 17.02 -5.00
C ASP A 88 11.18 16.99 -6.10
N HIS A 89 11.15 15.97 -6.96
CA HIS A 89 10.23 15.86 -8.10
C HIS A 89 8.75 16.04 -7.69
N PHE A 90 8.32 15.53 -6.53
CA PHE A 90 6.96 15.75 -6.05
C PHE A 90 6.72 17.22 -5.64
N LEU A 91 7.68 17.86 -5.00
CA LEU A 91 7.57 19.28 -4.63
C LEU A 91 7.57 20.19 -5.85
N GLU A 92 8.37 19.88 -6.86
CA GLU A 92 8.40 20.60 -8.14
C GLU A 92 7.05 20.47 -8.85
N TRP A 93 6.49 19.26 -8.88
CA TRP A 93 5.15 19.05 -9.43
C TRP A 93 4.07 19.84 -8.67
N LEU A 94 4.13 19.88 -7.32
CA LEU A 94 3.21 20.66 -6.51
C LEU A 94 3.31 22.17 -6.82
N ARG A 95 4.50 22.69 -7.01
CA ARG A 95 4.73 24.11 -7.36
C ARG A 95 4.22 24.45 -8.75
N ALA A 96 4.26 23.50 -9.67
CA ALA A 96 3.78 23.67 -11.04
C ALA A 96 2.26 23.57 -11.18
N LEU A 97 1.52 23.21 -10.12
CA LEU A 97 0.06 23.18 -10.14
C LEU A 97 -0.52 24.60 -10.30
N PRO A 98 -1.66 24.75 -11.01
CA PRO A 98 -2.41 25.99 -11.03
C PRO A 98 -2.76 26.47 -9.61
N GLU A 99 -2.79 27.78 -9.40
CA GLU A 99 -3.00 28.37 -8.07
C GLU A 99 -4.35 27.97 -7.45
N ASN A 100 -5.39 27.84 -8.25
CA ASN A 100 -6.70 27.37 -7.81
C ASN A 100 -6.67 25.92 -7.29
N GLU A 101 -5.82 25.05 -7.85
CA GLU A 101 -5.64 23.67 -7.36
C GLU A 101 -4.79 23.64 -6.09
N ARG A 102 -3.75 24.45 -6.01
CA ARG A 102 -2.91 24.59 -4.82
C ARG A 102 -3.69 25.13 -3.62
N SER A 103 -4.45 26.21 -3.83
CA SER A 103 -5.23 26.89 -2.78
C SER A 103 -6.34 26.00 -2.24
N ALA A 104 -7.02 25.24 -3.11
CA ALA A 104 -8.12 24.36 -2.72
C ALA A 104 -7.69 23.24 -1.75
N VAL A 105 -6.40 22.86 -1.73
CA VAL A 105 -5.86 21.79 -0.88
C VAL A 105 -4.92 22.29 0.20
N SER A 106 -4.84 23.60 0.44
CA SER A 106 -3.98 24.23 1.43
C SER A 106 -2.52 23.71 1.36
N VAL A 107 -2.00 23.60 0.14
CA VAL A 107 -0.62 23.15 -0.09
C VAL A 107 0.33 24.29 0.22
N SER A 108 1.14 24.15 1.26
CA SER A 108 2.32 25.00 1.44
C SER A 108 3.47 24.42 0.60
N GLU A 109 4.35 25.26 0.12
CA GLU A 109 5.52 24.85 -0.68
C GLU A 109 6.63 24.21 0.16
N ASP A 110 6.41 24.07 1.46
CA ASP A 110 7.39 23.55 2.41
C ASP A 110 7.51 22.03 2.32
N ARG A 111 8.72 21.53 2.36
CA ARG A 111 9.07 20.10 2.47
C ARG A 111 8.41 19.40 3.67
N LEU A 112 8.04 20.15 4.71
CA LEU A 112 7.41 19.65 5.94
C LEU A 112 5.89 19.51 5.83
N THR A 113 5.27 19.99 4.74
CA THR A 113 3.83 19.95 4.50
C THR A 113 3.29 18.53 4.34
N PHE A 114 2.04 18.33 4.73
CA PHE A 114 1.28 17.12 4.50
C PHE A 114 0.16 17.42 3.50
N VAL A 115 0.14 16.68 2.41
CA VAL A 115 -0.86 16.83 1.34
C VAL A 115 -1.90 15.72 1.40
N SER A 116 -3.04 15.93 0.71
CA SER A 116 -4.09 14.92 0.64
C SER A 116 -3.65 13.69 -0.16
N ARG A 117 -4.22 12.54 0.18
CA ARG A 117 -4.02 11.29 -0.58
C ARG A 117 -4.51 11.44 -2.02
N GLN A 118 -5.61 12.16 -2.22
CA GLN A 118 -6.16 12.44 -3.54
C GLN A 118 -5.17 13.18 -4.44
N LEU A 119 -4.53 14.24 -3.91
CA LEU A 119 -3.54 15.02 -4.65
C LEU A 119 -2.32 14.17 -5.02
N TYR A 120 -1.87 13.31 -4.10
CA TYR A 120 -0.79 12.38 -4.41
C TYR A 120 -1.18 11.37 -5.49
N GLY A 121 -2.43 10.89 -5.50
CA GLY A 121 -2.97 10.06 -6.58
C GLY A 121 -2.93 10.79 -7.94
N SER A 122 -3.23 12.08 -7.98
CA SER A 122 -3.12 12.91 -9.20
C SER A 122 -1.67 13.06 -9.67
N TYR A 123 -0.72 13.15 -8.75
CA TYR A 123 0.72 13.13 -9.09
C TYR A 123 1.14 11.82 -9.77
N ILE A 124 0.73 10.66 -9.25
CA ILE A 124 1.05 9.37 -9.86
C ILE A 124 0.39 9.23 -11.24
N GLN A 125 -0.86 9.68 -11.37
CA GLN A 125 -1.54 9.71 -12.67
C GLN A 125 -0.82 10.62 -13.67
N HIS A 126 -0.28 11.74 -13.22
CA HIS A 126 0.51 12.65 -14.07
C HIS A 126 1.79 11.97 -14.57
N ILE A 127 2.53 11.29 -13.68
CA ILE A 127 3.75 10.55 -14.06
C ILE A 127 3.41 9.48 -15.10
N LEU A 128 2.40 8.64 -14.83
CA LEU A 128 1.98 7.59 -15.75
C LEU A 128 1.51 8.17 -17.09
N GLY A 129 0.75 9.27 -17.05
CA GLY A 129 0.29 9.98 -18.24
C GLY A 129 1.43 10.51 -19.11
N ARG A 130 2.49 11.03 -18.51
CA ARG A 130 3.68 11.47 -19.25
C ARG A 130 4.33 10.33 -20.03
N GLU A 131 4.42 9.15 -19.45
CA GLU A 131 4.96 7.98 -20.16
C GLU A 131 4.04 7.55 -21.31
N ILE A 132 2.71 7.57 -21.12
CA ILE A 132 1.74 7.23 -22.18
C ILE A 132 1.88 8.17 -23.40
N TRP A 133 2.16 9.44 -23.15
CA TRP A 133 2.24 10.47 -24.19
C TRP A 133 3.65 10.72 -24.70
N SER A 134 4.67 10.12 -24.12
CA SER A 134 6.03 10.24 -24.66
C SER A 134 6.13 9.51 -26.00
N ALA A 135 6.79 10.11 -26.97
CA ALA A 135 7.03 9.46 -28.28
C ALA A 135 7.80 8.14 -28.13
N GLU A 136 8.68 8.05 -27.13
CA GLU A 136 9.49 6.87 -26.85
C GLU A 136 8.69 5.71 -26.24
N SER A 137 7.64 6.00 -25.47
CA SER A 137 6.80 5.00 -24.81
C SER A 137 5.47 4.76 -25.53
N ALA A 138 5.12 5.58 -26.51
CA ALA A 138 3.93 5.40 -27.32
C ALA A 138 3.93 4.01 -27.97
N HIS A 139 2.82 3.29 -27.86
CA HIS A 139 2.67 1.92 -28.36
C HIS A 139 3.40 0.81 -27.56
N ARG A 140 4.08 1.12 -26.45
CA ARG A 140 4.71 0.12 -25.57
C ARG A 140 3.95 -0.15 -24.28
N LEU A 141 3.11 0.78 -23.83
CA LEU A 141 2.27 0.62 -22.66
C LEU A 141 0.82 0.33 -23.05
N TYR A 142 0.30 -0.81 -22.60
CA TYR A 142 -1.08 -1.23 -22.79
C TYR A 142 -1.82 -1.18 -21.44
N LEU A 143 -2.85 -0.36 -21.35
CA LEU A 143 -3.71 -0.25 -20.17
C LEU A 143 -4.91 -1.18 -20.33
N ILE A 144 -5.02 -2.17 -19.44
CA ILE A 144 -6.10 -3.17 -19.47
C ILE A 144 -6.97 -2.96 -18.24
N ALA A 145 -8.18 -2.39 -18.46
CA ALA A 145 -9.17 -2.15 -17.41
C ALA A 145 -10.01 -3.42 -17.21
N ASP A 146 -9.41 -4.44 -16.59
CA ASP A 146 -10.06 -5.73 -16.33
C ASP A 146 -9.38 -6.41 -15.13
N GLU A 147 -10.04 -7.41 -14.54
CA GLU A 147 -9.48 -8.18 -13.43
C GLU A 147 -8.66 -9.37 -13.95
N ALA A 148 -7.39 -9.46 -13.56
CA ALA A 148 -6.58 -10.66 -13.79
C ALA A 148 -7.11 -11.80 -12.89
N VAL A 149 -7.59 -12.88 -13.49
CA VAL A 149 -8.24 -13.99 -12.76
C VAL A 149 -7.40 -15.25 -12.72
N ALA A 150 -6.53 -15.46 -13.71
CA ALA A 150 -5.63 -16.62 -13.72
C ALA A 150 -4.30 -16.30 -14.40
N LEU A 151 -3.26 -17.03 -14.00
CA LEU A 151 -1.92 -16.98 -14.60
C LEU A 151 -1.41 -18.42 -14.70
N HIS A 152 -1.30 -18.91 -15.90
CA HIS A 152 -0.88 -20.28 -16.17
C HIS A 152 0.50 -20.31 -16.84
N PRO A 153 1.39 -21.24 -16.48
CA PRO A 153 2.64 -21.44 -17.20
C PRO A 153 2.35 -21.71 -18.69
N ALA A 154 3.06 -21.00 -19.58
CA ALA A 154 2.96 -21.16 -21.04
C ALA A 154 4.33 -20.98 -21.67
N GLY A 155 4.89 -22.08 -22.20
CA GLY A 155 6.27 -22.08 -22.70
C GLY A 155 7.29 -21.64 -21.65
N ALA A 156 8.07 -20.59 -21.95
CA ALA A 156 9.02 -19.99 -21.02
C ALA A 156 8.39 -18.86 -20.16
N GLY A 157 7.12 -18.51 -20.41
CA GLY A 157 6.40 -17.42 -19.76
C GLY A 157 5.09 -17.87 -19.16
N TYR A 158 4.07 -17.01 -19.31
CA TYR A 158 2.73 -17.24 -18.76
C TYR A 158 1.65 -16.83 -19.75
N SER A 159 0.50 -17.52 -19.66
CA SER A 159 -0.78 -17.09 -20.22
C SER A 159 -1.60 -16.44 -19.11
N LEU A 160 -1.79 -15.13 -19.20
CA LEU A 160 -2.56 -14.31 -18.26
C LEU A 160 -4.01 -14.21 -18.77
N GLU A 161 -4.96 -14.64 -17.96
CA GLU A 161 -6.39 -14.54 -18.24
C GLU A 161 -7.04 -13.43 -17.42
N VAL A 162 -7.89 -12.62 -18.07
CA VAL A 162 -8.69 -11.58 -17.43
C VAL A 162 -10.17 -11.97 -17.38
N ALA A 163 -10.94 -11.37 -16.50
CA ALA A 163 -12.36 -11.72 -16.25
C ALA A 163 -13.22 -11.60 -17.52
N GLY A 164 -12.91 -10.67 -18.43
CA GLY A 164 -13.55 -10.54 -19.74
C GLY A 164 -13.24 -11.67 -20.72
N GLY A 165 -12.45 -12.68 -20.34
CA GLY A 165 -12.14 -13.86 -21.13
C GLY A 165 -10.97 -13.70 -22.11
N LEU A 166 -10.36 -12.53 -22.19
CA LEU A 166 -9.15 -12.32 -23.00
C LEU A 166 -7.94 -12.96 -22.32
N ARG A 167 -6.98 -13.40 -23.16
CA ARG A 167 -5.71 -13.98 -22.72
C ARG A 167 -4.54 -13.23 -23.32
N TYR A 168 -3.50 -13.04 -22.53
CA TYR A 168 -2.27 -12.36 -22.92
C TYR A 168 -1.07 -13.26 -22.65
N GLU A 169 -0.32 -13.57 -23.69
CA GLU A 169 0.94 -14.32 -23.55
C GLU A 169 2.04 -13.36 -23.13
N VAL A 170 2.66 -13.62 -21.99
CA VAL A 170 3.68 -12.75 -21.40
C VAL A 170 4.91 -13.54 -20.99
N ASP A 171 6.08 -12.91 -21.10
CA ASP A 171 7.35 -13.51 -20.72
C ASP A 171 7.60 -13.44 -19.21
N ALA A 172 7.05 -12.41 -18.56
CA ALA A 172 7.11 -12.23 -17.12
C ALA A 172 5.84 -11.56 -16.58
N ALA A 173 5.56 -11.79 -15.30
CA ALA A 173 4.48 -11.14 -14.59
C ALA A 173 4.96 -10.59 -13.24
N ALA A 174 4.49 -9.39 -12.87
CA ALA A 174 4.74 -8.76 -11.58
C ALA A 174 3.42 -8.52 -10.84
N LEU A 175 3.27 -9.09 -9.65
CA LEU A 175 2.12 -8.93 -8.78
C LEU A 175 2.27 -7.63 -7.98
N ALA A 176 1.55 -6.57 -8.38
CA ALA A 176 1.54 -5.26 -7.78
C ALA A 176 0.17 -4.91 -7.16
N MET A 177 -0.55 -5.93 -6.67
CA MET A 177 -1.96 -5.85 -6.28
C MET A 177 -2.23 -5.03 -4.99
N GLY A 178 -1.18 -4.51 -4.35
CA GLY A 178 -1.28 -3.64 -3.19
C GLY A 178 -1.86 -4.32 -1.95
N ASN A 179 -2.77 -3.62 -1.25
CA ASN A 179 -3.45 -4.13 -0.07
C ASN A 179 -4.82 -4.70 -0.45
N PHE A 180 -5.17 -5.84 0.13
CA PHE A 180 -6.52 -6.39 0.02
C PHE A 180 -7.42 -5.81 1.12
N PRO A 181 -8.54 -5.15 0.76
CA PRO A 181 -9.49 -4.70 1.77
C PRO A 181 -10.14 -5.91 2.44
N PRO A 182 -10.53 -5.81 3.71
CA PRO A 182 -11.39 -6.81 4.33
C PRO A 182 -12.72 -6.92 3.60
N GLU A 183 -13.27 -8.13 3.54
CA GLU A 183 -14.55 -8.44 2.90
C GLU A 183 -15.53 -8.99 3.93
N GLY A 184 -16.80 -9.09 3.56
CA GLY A 184 -17.86 -9.67 4.40
C GLY A 184 -18.66 -8.61 5.14
N ASP A 185 -19.15 -7.58 4.41
CA ASP A 185 -20.14 -6.64 4.94
C ASP A 185 -21.39 -7.38 5.39
N ALA A 186 -21.95 -6.95 6.51
CA ALA A 186 -23.20 -7.47 7.06
C ALA A 186 -24.06 -6.29 7.53
N ARG A 187 -25.33 -6.57 7.83
CA ARG A 187 -26.23 -5.52 8.33
C ARG A 187 -25.64 -4.83 9.57
N GLY A 188 -25.40 -3.54 9.48
CA GLY A 188 -24.79 -2.74 10.54
C GLY A 188 -23.27 -2.94 10.70
N TYR A 189 -22.63 -3.80 9.92
CA TYR A 189 -21.18 -4.02 9.93
C TYR A 189 -20.56 -3.78 8.55
N ILE A 190 -19.59 -2.88 8.48
CA ILE A 190 -18.82 -2.57 7.27
C ILE A 190 -17.41 -3.14 7.45
N ALA A 191 -17.07 -4.11 6.63
CA ALA A 191 -15.75 -4.74 6.64
C ALA A 191 -14.69 -3.86 6.00
N ASN A 192 -15.04 -3.20 4.89
CA ASN A 192 -14.14 -2.33 4.13
C ASN A 192 -14.35 -0.84 4.47
N PRO A 193 -13.51 -0.22 5.30
CA PRO A 193 -13.67 1.18 5.71
C PRO A 193 -13.42 2.19 4.58
N TRP A 194 -12.86 1.75 3.46
CA TRP A 194 -12.62 2.60 2.28
C TRP A 194 -13.73 2.51 1.23
N SER A 195 -14.77 1.70 1.46
CA SER A 195 -15.95 1.67 0.58
C SER A 195 -16.69 3.01 0.65
N GLN A 196 -17.31 3.43 -0.46
CA GLN A 196 -18.06 4.69 -0.52
C GLN A 196 -19.21 4.74 0.50
N GLY A 197 -19.79 3.59 0.82
CA GLY A 197 -20.88 3.46 1.80
C GLY A 197 -20.43 3.39 3.26
N ALA A 198 -19.12 3.37 3.56
CA ALA A 198 -18.66 3.11 4.93
C ALA A 198 -19.20 4.13 5.95
N THR A 199 -19.24 5.39 5.57
CA THR A 199 -19.76 6.50 6.41
C THR A 199 -20.98 7.21 5.79
N ALA A 200 -21.50 6.74 4.65
CA ALA A 200 -22.67 7.31 4.00
C ALA A 200 -23.97 6.87 4.70
N ASP A 201 -25.02 7.67 4.55
CA ASP A 201 -26.38 7.37 5.03
C ASP A 201 -26.48 7.03 6.52
N LEU A 202 -25.59 7.61 7.34
CA LEU A 202 -25.65 7.56 8.80
C LEU A 202 -26.52 8.69 9.34
N ASP A 203 -27.33 8.39 10.33
CA ASP A 203 -27.95 9.45 11.14
C ASP A 203 -26.83 10.25 11.81
N SER A 204 -26.93 11.57 11.71
CA SER A 204 -25.89 12.49 12.20
C SER A 204 -25.67 12.41 13.71
N ASP A 205 -26.62 11.89 14.47
CA ASP A 205 -26.59 11.82 15.93
C ASP A 205 -26.47 10.37 16.45
N ALA A 206 -26.49 9.37 15.56
CA ALA A 206 -26.44 7.96 15.95
C ALA A 206 -25.04 7.52 16.42
N PRO A 207 -24.95 6.52 17.31
CA PRO A 207 -23.67 6.00 17.78
C PRO A 207 -22.97 5.17 16.69
N VAL A 208 -21.65 5.38 16.52
CA VAL A 208 -20.79 4.62 15.60
C VAL A 208 -19.69 3.92 16.37
N LEU A 209 -19.46 2.63 16.08
CA LEU A 209 -18.35 1.86 16.62
C LEU A 209 -17.26 1.65 15.56
N LEU A 210 -16.03 2.01 15.88
CA LEU A 210 -14.85 1.77 15.06
C LEU A 210 -13.98 0.68 15.69
N VAL A 211 -13.68 -0.37 14.93
CA VAL A 211 -12.85 -1.49 15.40
C VAL A 211 -11.42 -1.33 14.89
N GLY A 212 -10.51 -0.92 15.75
CA GLY A 212 -9.15 -0.50 15.45
C GLY A 212 -8.95 0.98 15.77
N THR A 213 -7.74 1.33 16.22
CA THR A 213 -7.39 2.71 16.63
C THR A 213 -6.17 3.26 15.89
N GLY A 214 -5.86 2.70 14.69
CA GLY A 214 -4.78 3.14 13.81
C GLY A 214 -5.19 4.28 12.88
N LEU A 215 -4.36 4.56 11.86
CA LEU A 215 -4.61 5.64 10.90
C LEU A 215 -5.90 5.44 10.08
N THR A 216 -6.34 4.22 9.84
CA THR A 216 -7.63 3.95 9.18
C THR A 216 -8.80 4.49 10.01
N MET A 217 -8.77 4.27 11.33
CA MET A 217 -9.76 4.84 12.24
C MET A 217 -9.71 6.37 12.21
N VAL A 218 -8.50 6.95 12.20
CA VAL A 218 -8.32 8.41 12.11
C VAL A 218 -8.98 8.95 10.83
N ASP A 219 -8.73 8.34 9.67
CA ASP A 219 -9.35 8.75 8.40
C ASP A 219 -10.88 8.61 8.46
N THR A 220 -11.41 7.53 9.06
CA THR A 220 -12.86 7.33 9.23
C THR A 220 -13.48 8.40 10.14
N VAL A 221 -12.82 8.74 11.26
CA VAL A 221 -13.29 9.84 12.14
C VAL A 221 -13.28 11.17 11.41
N ILE A 222 -12.23 11.46 10.62
CA ILE A 222 -12.17 12.68 9.79
C ILE A 222 -13.34 12.72 8.80
N SER A 223 -13.68 11.60 8.15
CA SER A 223 -14.85 11.53 7.26
C SER A 223 -16.14 11.83 7.98
N LEU A 224 -16.37 11.22 9.14
CA LEU A 224 -17.57 11.49 9.97
C LEU A 224 -17.67 12.97 10.37
N LEU A 225 -16.57 13.55 10.83
CA LEU A 225 -16.53 14.99 11.21
C LEU A 225 -16.79 15.92 10.01
N ASP A 226 -16.29 15.56 8.80
CA ASP A 226 -16.54 16.32 7.58
C ASP A 226 -17.99 16.24 7.12
N GLN A 227 -18.65 15.12 7.39
CA GLN A 227 -20.08 14.90 7.17
C GLN A 227 -20.95 15.52 8.28
N LYS A 228 -20.34 16.27 9.21
CA LYS A 228 -21.03 16.93 10.35
C LYS A 228 -21.72 15.94 11.29
N HIS A 229 -21.19 14.74 11.41
CA HIS A 229 -21.68 13.79 12.40
C HIS A 229 -21.47 14.33 13.82
N ARG A 230 -22.50 14.26 14.65
CA ARG A 230 -22.54 14.79 16.02
C ARG A 230 -22.63 13.68 17.06
N GLY A 231 -23.11 12.51 16.66
CA GLY A 231 -23.29 11.36 17.53
C GLY A 231 -21.98 10.85 18.15
N PRO A 232 -22.06 10.00 19.19
CA PRO A 232 -20.90 9.43 19.85
C PRO A 232 -20.15 8.46 18.93
N ILE A 233 -18.83 8.58 18.88
CA ILE A 233 -17.92 7.70 18.16
C ILE A 233 -17.10 6.93 19.19
N LEU A 234 -17.27 5.62 19.27
CA LEU A 234 -16.46 4.76 20.11
C LEU A 234 -15.44 4.01 19.24
N ALA A 235 -14.15 4.16 19.51
CA ALA A 235 -13.11 3.39 18.86
C ALA A 235 -12.46 2.40 19.83
N ILE A 236 -12.40 1.13 19.45
CA ILE A 236 -11.88 0.07 20.31
C ILE A 236 -10.63 -0.58 19.73
N SER A 237 -9.70 -0.95 20.60
CA SER A 237 -8.60 -1.84 20.25
C SER A 237 -8.07 -2.55 21.50
N ARG A 238 -7.30 -3.62 21.30
CA ARG A 238 -6.71 -4.39 22.41
C ARG A 238 -5.81 -3.55 23.34
N ARG A 239 -5.24 -2.45 22.85
CA ARG A 239 -4.28 -1.63 23.59
C ARG A 239 -4.75 -0.19 23.82
N GLY A 240 -5.77 0.29 23.12
CA GLY A 240 -6.24 1.68 23.20
C GLY A 240 -5.20 2.71 22.78
N LEU A 241 -4.26 2.34 21.89
CA LEU A 241 -3.18 3.23 21.43
C LEU A 241 -3.64 4.04 20.22
N LEU A 242 -3.30 5.33 20.21
CA LEU A 242 -3.49 6.23 19.07
C LEU A 242 -2.18 6.56 18.40
N PRO A 243 -2.16 6.73 17.06
CA PRO A 243 -1.02 7.29 16.35
C PRO A 243 -0.59 8.63 16.95
N ARG A 244 0.71 8.83 17.09
CA ARG A 244 1.25 10.07 17.65
C ARG A 244 1.18 11.18 16.60
N ARG A 245 1.15 12.44 17.07
CA ARG A 245 1.26 13.63 16.23
C ARG A 245 2.67 13.77 15.67
N HIS A 246 2.81 14.17 14.41
CA HIS A 246 4.07 14.64 13.85
C HIS A 246 4.51 15.95 14.51
N ALA A 247 5.83 16.12 14.63
CA ALA A 247 6.46 17.40 14.97
C ALA A 247 7.66 17.67 14.06
N ALA A 248 8.02 18.91 13.88
CA ALA A 248 9.28 19.28 13.26
C ALA A 248 10.41 18.97 14.25
N VAL A 249 11.36 18.14 13.82
CA VAL A 249 12.49 17.73 14.64
C VAL A 249 13.78 17.81 13.82
N ALA A 250 14.87 18.21 14.44
CA ALA A 250 16.18 18.11 13.81
C ALA A 250 16.56 16.65 13.59
N PRO A 251 17.27 16.32 12.51
CA PRO A 251 17.72 14.95 12.25
C PRO A 251 18.58 14.42 13.40
N HIS A 252 18.43 13.13 13.70
CA HIS A 252 19.26 12.40 14.66
C HIS A 252 20.29 11.56 13.89
N PRO A 253 21.56 11.52 14.31
CA PRO A 253 22.56 10.68 13.66
C PRO A 253 22.21 9.20 13.79
N ARG A 254 22.72 8.39 12.86
CA ARG A 254 22.62 6.92 12.97
C ARG A 254 23.38 6.47 14.21
N PHE A 255 22.76 5.63 15.01
CA PHE A 255 23.31 5.15 16.28
C PHE A 255 23.46 3.61 16.33
N LEU A 256 22.92 2.92 15.32
CA LEU A 256 23.14 1.48 15.19
C LEU A 256 24.45 1.23 14.41
N PRO A 257 25.30 0.29 14.87
CA PRO A 257 26.51 -0.08 14.16
C PRO A 257 26.20 -0.61 12.75
N ALA A 258 26.95 -0.19 11.76
CA ALA A 258 26.81 -0.71 10.41
C ALA A 258 27.24 -2.19 10.36
N GLY A 259 26.38 -3.06 9.81
CA GLY A 259 26.68 -4.49 9.63
C GLY A 259 26.47 -5.40 10.86
N GLU A 260 26.30 -4.82 12.06
CA GLU A 260 26.12 -5.58 13.31
C GLU A 260 24.72 -5.37 13.92
N ALA A 261 23.69 -5.46 13.11
CA ALA A 261 22.32 -5.34 13.61
C ALA A 261 22.02 -6.43 14.67
N PRO A 262 21.50 -6.05 15.86
CA PRO A 262 21.16 -7.02 16.89
C PRO A 262 20.16 -8.06 16.37
N ARG A 263 20.51 -9.35 16.46
CA ARG A 263 19.61 -10.45 16.09
C ARG A 263 18.54 -10.74 17.16
N SER A 264 18.56 -10.01 18.27
CA SER A 264 17.60 -10.12 19.36
C SER A 264 16.75 -8.86 19.45
N LEU A 265 15.44 -9.02 19.39
CA LEU A 265 14.47 -7.95 19.54
C LEU A 265 14.62 -7.22 20.89
N ARG A 266 14.94 -7.98 21.95
CA ARG A 266 15.18 -7.42 23.30
C ARG A 266 16.42 -6.50 23.30
N ALA A 267 17.51 -6.93 22.67
CA ALA A 267 18.72 -6.12 22.57
C ALA A 267 18.46 -4.84 21.76
N LEU A 268 17.82 -4.97 20.60
CA LEU A 268 17.44 -3.82 19.77
C LEU A 268 16.56 -2.82 20.54
N LEU A 269 15.53 -3.31 21.24
CA LEU A 269 14.65 -2.45 22.05
C LEU A 269 15.42 -1.74 23.18
N LYS A 270 16.37 -2.45 23.84
CA LYS A 270 17.23 -1.86 24.88
C LYS A 270 18.07 -0.72 24.31
N THR A 271 18.70 -0.94 23.15
CA THR A 271 19.51 0.09 22.45
C THR A 271 18.67 1.30 22.07
N VAL A 272 17.53 1.10 21.41
CA VAL A 272 16.63 2.20 20.99
C VAL A 272 16.13 2.99 22.21
N ARG A 273 15.76 2.32 23.32
CA ARG A 273 15.32 3.00 24.55
C ARG A 273 16.46 3.77 25.23
N ALA A 274 17.68 3.25 25.19
CA ALA A 274 18.85 3.95 25.72
C ALA A 274 19.11 5.23 24.92
N GLU A 275 19.06 5.13 23.58
CA GLU A 275 19.26 6.28 22.70
C GLU A 275 18.15 7.34 22.86
N ILE A 276 16.90 6.93 23.00
CA ILE A 276 15.80 7.87 23.30
C ILE A 276 16.06 8.61 24.60
N ARG A 277 16.48 7.91 25.68
CA ARG A 277 16.80 8.57 26.95
C ARG A 277 17.96 9.54 26.81
N HIS A 278 19.04 9.13 26.12
CA HIS A 278 20.18 9.99 25.84
C HIS A 278 19.78 11.24 25.06
N ALA A 279 19.05 11.08 23.96
CA ALA A 279 18.54 12.19 23.16
C ALA A 279 17.64 13.14 23.99
N THR A 280 16.74 12.57 24.81
CA THR A 280 15.87 13.37 25.69
C THR A 280 16.67 14.16 26.73
N ALA A 281 17.71 13.58 27.31
CA ALA A 281 18.61 14.30 28.25
C ALA A 281 19.33 15.47 27.57
N LEU A 282 19.52 15.40 26.25
CA LEU A 282 20.10 16.50 25.42
C LEU A 282 19.00 17.46 24.87
N GLY A 283 17.77 17.39 25.38
CA GLY A 283 16.65 18.22 24.91
C GLY A 283 16.12 17.86 23.50
N ARG A 284 16.48 16.69 22.97
CA ARG A 284 16.03 16.24 21.65
C ARG A 284 14.75 15.41 21.74
N ASP A 285 13.90 15.54 20.73
CA ASP A 285 12.65 14.77 20.64
C ASP A 285 12.89 13.31 20.21
N TRP A 286 12.22 12.37 20.87
CA TRP A 286 12.26 10.94 20.56
C TRP A 286 11.92 10.62 19.10
N ARG A 287 11.15 11.50 18.42
CA ARG A 287 10.78 11.33 17.02
C ARG A 287 11.99 11.28 16.11
N ALA A 288 12.99 12.11 16.38
CA ALA A 288 14.23 12.12 15.63
C ALA A 288 14.97 10.78 15.71
N VAL A 289 15.00 10.15 16.90
CA VAL A 289 15.60 8.83 17.10
C VAL A 289 14.84 7.75 16.32
N ILE A 290 13.51 7.74 16.38
CA ILE A 290 12.70 6.78 15.61
C ILE A 290 12.86 6.99 14.10
N ASP A 291 12.93 8.23 13.64
CA ASP A 291 13.10 8.56 12.22
C ASP A 291 14.50 8.17 11.71
N SER A 292 15.54 8.23 12.55
CA SER A 292 16.90 7.81 12.18
C SER A 292 17.05 6.28 11.97
N LEU A 293 16.10 5.47 12.47
CA LEU A 293 16.06 4.02 12.22
C LEU A 293 15.62 3.65 10.79
N ARG A 294 15.00 4.59 10.06
CA ARG A 294 14.39 4.29 8.77
C ARG A 294 15.33 3.65 7.75
N PRO A 295 16.55 4.16 7.53
CA PRO A 295 17.49 3.56 6.58
C PRO A 295 17.86 2.11 6.93
N ASP A 296 17.81 1.75 8.21
CA ASP A 296 18.22 0.45 8.72
C ASP A 296 17.05 -0.53 8.87
N THR A 297 15.80 -0.06 8.85
CA THR A 297 14.60 -0.85 9.20
C THR A 297 14.48 -2.13 8.36
N ARG A 298 14.77 -2.06 7.06
CA ARG A 298 14.73 -3.22 6.16
C ARG A 298 15.74 -4.29 6.56
N ASP A 299 16.98 -3.90 6.80
CA ASP A 299 18.07 -4.84 7.14
C ASP A 299 17.89 -5.37 8.56
N LEU A 300 17.45 -4.54 9.51
CA LEU A 300 17.03 -4.99 10.83
C LEU A 300 15.97 -6.08 10.75
N TRP A 301 14.91 -5.86 9.96
CA TRP A 301 13.85 -6.85 9.79
C TRP A 301 14.35 -8.14 9.15
N ARG A 302 15.13 -8.05 8.08
CA ARG A 302 15.64 -9.24 7.38
C ARG A 302 16.55 -10.09 8.27
N ASN A 303 17.38 -9.46 9.09
CA ASN A 303 18.36 -10.12 9.96
C ASN A 303 17.74 -10.72 11.24
N LEU A 304 16.51 -10.33 11.62
CA LEU A 304 15.84 -10.94 12.76
C LEU A 304 15.44 -12.39 12.45
N PRO A 305 15.70 -13.35 13.35
CA PRO A 305 15.15 -14.70 13.29
C PRO A 305 13.62 -14.70 13.26
N LEU A 306 13.01 -15.76 12.73
CA LEU A 306 11.55 -15.87 12.57
C LEU A 306 10.83 -15.69 13.92
N GLU A 307 11.31 -16.31 14.98
CA GLU A 307 10.75 -16.23 16.33
C GLU A 307 10.77 -14.79 16.87
N GLU A 308 11.83 -14.02 16.57
CA GLU A 308 11.94 -12.62 16.99
C GLU A 308 10.99 -11.73 16.16
N LYS A 309 10.80 -12.02 14.86
CA LYS A 309 9.77 -11.36 14.04
C LYS A 309 8.36 -11.64 14.57
N GLN A 310 8.05 -12.89 14.92
CA GLN A 310 6.78 -13.26 15.54
C GLN A 310 6.57 -12.57 16.88
N ARG A 311 7.63 -12.48 17.70
CA ARG A 311 7.61 -11.76 18.98
C ARG A 311 7.35 -10.26 18.78
N PHE A 312 8.00 -9.66 17.80
CA PHE A 312 7.74 -8.26 17.42
C PHE A 312 6.29 -8.05 17.02
N LEU A 313 5.74 -8.85 16.13
CA LEU A 313 4.34 -8.74 15.66
C LEU A 313 3.35 -8.86 16.81
N ARG A 314 3.60 -9.77 17.75
CA ARG A 314 2.72 -10.03 18.90
C ARG A 314 2.76 -8.94 19.96
N HIS A 315 3.96 -8.40 20.25
CA HIS A 315 4.17 -7.57 21.44
C HIS A 315 4.54 -6.12 21.14
N LEU A 316 5.36 -5.85 20.11
CA LEU A 316 5.93 -4.52 19.85
C LEU A 316 5.30 -3.79 18.67
N ARG A 317 4.77 -4.48 17.67
CA ARG A 317 4.19 -3.85 16.48
C ARG A 317 3.21 -2.72 16.81
N PRO A 318 2.22 -2.84 17.75
CA PRO A 318 1.30 -1.73 18.03
C PRO A 318 2.01 -0.48 18.57
N TRP A 319 3.09 -0.65 19.32
CA TRP A 319 3.92 0.46 19.81
C TRP A 319 4.75 1.07 18.68
N TRP A 320 5.35 0.23 17.84
CA TRP A 320 6.05 0.68 16.65
C TRP A 320 5.12 1.50 15.75
N ASP A 321 3.97 0.95 15.41
CA ASP A 321 3.02 1.57 14.50
C ASP A 321 2.61 2.98 14.95
N VAL A 322 2.27 3.18 16.22
CA VAL A 322 1.84 4.52 16.71
C VAL A 322 2.97 5.55 16.79
N HIS A 323 4.23 5.11 16.95
CA HIS A 323 5.37 6.02 16.97
C HIS A 323 5.95 6.29 15.58
N ARG A 324 5.80 5.33 14.68
CA ARG A 324 6.33 5.39 13.31
C ARG A 324 5.33 5.99 12.32
N HIS A 325 4.09 5.55 12.37
CA HIS A 325 3.00 5.99 11.48
C HIS A 325 2.16 7.06 12.19
N ARG A 326 2.63 8.29 12.13
CA ARG A 326 2.09 9.42 12.88
C ARG A 326 1.05 10.20 12.09
N MET A 327 0.18 10.93 12.79
CA MET A 327 -0.81 11.84 12.20
C MET A 327 -0.18 13.16 11.78
N ALA A 328 -0.62 13.72 10.65
CA ALA A 328 -0.35 15.12 10.29
C ALA A 328 -0.84 16.05 11.42
N PRO A 329 -0.16 17.18 11.71
CA PRO A 329 -0.53 18.05 12.84
C PRO A 329 -1.98 18.55 12.81
N SER A 330 -2.49 18.92 11.63
CA SER A 330 -3.89 19.38 11.47
C SER A 330 -4.91 18.27 11.74
N VAL A 331 -4.63 17.04 11.28
CA VAL A 331 -5.45 15.86 11.57
C VAL A 331 -5.43 15.55 13.06
N ALA A 332 -4.24 15.54 13.69
CA ALA A 332 -4.10 15.30 15.12
C ALA A 332 -4.92 16.29 15.94
N SER A 333 -4.88 17.59 15.60
CA SER A 333 -5.67 18.61 16.30
C SER A 333 -7.19 18.41 16.17
N ARG A 334 -7.66 17.84 15.06
CA ARG A 334 -9.10 17.49 14.91
C ARG A 334 -9.49 16.30 15.79
N ILE A 335 -8.64 15.28 15.85
CA ILE A 335 -8.84 14.11 16.71
C ILE A 335 -8.79 14.52 18.19
N GLU A 336 -7.81 15.33 18.60
CA GLU A 336 -7.67 15.86 19.96
C GLU A 336 -8.94 16.61 20.38
N ARG A 337 -9.47 17.51 19.55
CA ARG A 337 -10.72 18.23 19.82
C ARG A 337 -11.94 17.31 19.92
N ALA A 338 -12.03 16.24 19.13
CA ALA A 338 -13.12 15.28 19.23
C ALA A 338 -13.06 14.48 20.54
N LEU A 339 -11.85 14.15 21.02
CA LEU A 339 -11.63 13.52 22.33
C LEU A 339 -11.99 14.47 23.48
N GLU A 340 -11.52 15.72 23.43
CA GLU A 340 -11.78 16.75 24.46
C GLU A 340 -13.29 17.05 24.62
N ARG A 341 -14.04 17.02 23.52
CA ARG A 341 -15.50 17.21 23.51
C ARG A 341 -16.28 15.95 23.95
N GLY A 342 -15.59 14.83 24.14
CA GLY A 342 -16.22 13.56 24.47
C GLY A 342 -16.95 12.88 23.30
N GLN A 343 -16.93 13.48 22.09
CA GLN A 343 -17.54 12.89 20.90
C GLN A 343 -16.80 11.63 20.44
N LEU A 344 -15.47 11.62 20.50
CA LEU A 344 -14.63 10.44 20.24
C LEU A 344 -14.17 9.87 21.58
N GLN A 345 -14.37 8.58 21.77
CA GLN A 345 -13.87 7.84 22.92
C GLN A 345 -12.99 6.67 22.47
N ILE A 346 -11.87 6.45 23.16
CA ILE A 346 -10.96 5.33 22.90
C ILE A 346 -11.02 4.35 24.05
N ARG A 347 -11.35 3.08 23.77
CA ARG A 347 -11.48 2.04 24.81
C ARG A 347 -10.62 0.83 24.51
N ARG A 348 -10.13 0.19 25.56
CA ARG A 348 -9.42 -1.09 25.47
C ARG A 348 -10.45 -2.23 25.52
N ALA A 349 -10.78 -2.76 24.35
CA ALA A 349 -11.71 -3.87 24.22
C ALA A 349 -11.40 -4.70 22.96
N ARG A 350 -12.05 -5.84 22.83
CA ARG A 350 -12.14 -6.67 21.64
C ARG A 350 -13.58 -6.70 21.18
N LEU A 351 -13.79 -6.83 19.89
CA LEU A 351 -15.09 -7.09 19.33
C LEU A 351 -15.49 -8.53 19.67
N GLY A 352 -16.65 -8.71 20.26
CA GLY A 352 -17.32 -9.98 20.49
C GLY A 352 -18.39 -10.23 19.43
N ARG A 353 -19.57 -10.68 19.87
CA ARG A 353 -20.71 -10.97 18.99
C ARG A 353 -21.34 -9.69 18.46
N LEU A 354 -21.77 -9.75 17.19
CA LEU A 354 -22.60 -8.76 16.52
C LEU A 354 -24.01 -9.35 16.31
N THR A 355 -25.03 -8.68 16.81
CA THR A 355 -26.42 -9.11 16.65
C THR A 355 -27.20 -8.00 15.92
N PRO A 356 -27.61 -8.21 14.65
CA PRO A 356 -28.38 -7.22 13.92
C PRO A 356 -29.69 -6.88 14.61
N LYS A 357 -30.02 -5.58 14.70
CA LYS A 357 -31.28 -5.05 15.24
C LYS A 357 -31.97 -4.13 14.20
N ARG A 358 -33.20 -3.72 14.50
CA ARG A 358 -33.88 -2.71 13.70
C ARG A 358 -33.21 -1.35 13.92
N GLY A 359 -32.58 -0.80 12.86
CA GLY A 359 -31.88 0.49 12.90
C GLY A 359 -30.43 0.43 13.37
N GLY A 360 -29.81 -0.79 13.48
CA GLY A 360 -28.40 -0.89 13.86
C GLY A 360 -27.95 -2.29 14.25
N VAL A 361 -27.02 -2.36 15.18
CA VAL A 361 -26.42 -3.60 15.65
C VAL A 361 -26.13 -3.50 17.15
N GLU A 362 -26.47 -4.54 17.88
CA GLU A 362 -26.00 -4.75 19.24
C GLU A 362 -24.64 -5.43 19.21
N VAL A 363 -23.72 -4.89 19.98
CA VAL A 363 -22.31 -5.27 19.96
C VAL A 363 -21.88 -5.71 21.34
N GLU A 364 -21.35 -6.91 21.44
CA GLU A 364 -20.67 -7.37 22.64
C GLU A 364 -19.23 -6.87 22.66
N LEU A 365 -18.86 -6.11 23.66
CA LEU A 365 -17.48 -5.67 23.92
C LEU A 365 -16.84 -6.58 24.96
N LEU A 366 -15.75 -7.24 24.56
CA LEU A 366 -14.97 -8.11 25.43
C LEU A 366 -13.81 -7.31 26.03
N PRO A 367 -13.80 -7.05 27.35
CA PRO A 367 -12.71 -6.34 28.02
C PRO A 367 -11.39 -7.10 27.91
N VAL A 368 -10.27 -6.36 27.96
CA VAL A 368 -8.93 -6.95 27.87
C VAL A 368 -8.43 -7.49 29.21
N ALA A 369 -9.03 -7.08 30.33
CA ALA A 369 -8.55 -7.43 31.68
C ALA A 369 -9.74 -7.78 32.61
N GLY A 370 -10.25 -9.01 32.52
CA GLY A 370 -11.07 -9.65 33.58
C GLY A 370 -12.41 -9.01 33.96
N ALA A 371 -12.79 -7.88 33.35
CA ALA A 371 -14.10 -7.28 33.53
C ALA A 371 -15.17 -8.07 32.76
N PRO A 372 -16.47 -7.99 33.14
CA PRO A 372 -17.55 -8.63 32.40
C PRO A 372 -17.68 -8.04 30.99
N ALA A 373 -18.22 -8.82 30.05
CA ALA A 373 -18.60 -8.34 28.72
C ALA A 373 -19.69 -7.25 28.88
N GLU A 374 -19.60 -6.24 28.01
CA GLU A 374 -20.55 -5.12 27.97
C GLU A 374 -21.32 -5.19 26.65
N GLN A 375 -22.63 -4.93 26.69
CA GLN A 375 -23.46 -4.77 25.51
C GLN A 375 -23.63 -3.29 25.20
N ILE A 376 -23.38 -2.90 23.97
CA ILE A 376 -23.62 -1.55 23.45
C ILE A 376 -24.45 -1.61 22.17
N GLU A 377 -25.09 -0.52 21.82
CA GLU A 377 -25.77 -0.36 20.55
C GLU A 377 -25.00 0.62 19.67
N ALA A 378 -24.94 0.32 18.38
CA ALA A 378 -24.39 1.21 17.35
C ALA A 378 -25.25 1.11 16.10
N GLU A 379 -25.45 2.23 15.39
CA GLU A 379 -26.06 2.18 14.07
C GLU A 379 -25.14 1.44 13.09
N ARG A 380 -23.85 1.68 13.22
CA ARG A 380 -22.84 1.08 12.34
C ARG A 380 -21.55 0.73 13.09
N VAL A 381 -21.03 -0.44 12.77
CA VAL A 381 -19.70 -0.90 13.16
C VAL A 381 -18.79 -0.87 11.93
N ILE A 382 -17.66 -0.16 11.98
CA ILE A 382 -16.74 -0.05 10.87
C ILE A 382 -15.40 -0.69 11.25
N ASN A 383 -14.93 -1.62 10.41
CA ASN A 383 -13.67 -2.32 10.63
C ASN A 383 -12.48 -1.45 10.20
N CYS A 384 -11.75 -0.91 11.15
CA CYS A 384 -10.55 -0.10 10.96
C CYS A 384 -9.25 -0.84 11.33
N MET A 385 -9.25 -2.18 11.34
CA MET A 385 -8.06 -2.99 11.70
C MET A 385 -6.98 -3.04 10.61
N GLY A 386 -7.25 -2.48 9.45
CA GLY A 386 -6.34 -2.46 8.30
C GLY A 386 -6.63 -3.57 7.28
N PRO A 387 -5.81 -3.64 6.23
CA PRO A 387 -6.01 -4.60 5.14
C PRO A 387 -5.72 -6.04 5.55
N LEU A 388 -6.25 -6.98 4.77
CA LEU A 388 -5.91 -8.40 4.86
C LEU A 388 -4.46 -8.61 4.39
N SER A 389 -3.67 -9.27 5.19
CA SER A 389 -2.32 -9.71 4.85
C SER A 389 -2.20 -11.23 4.73
N ASP A 390 -3.07 -11.95 5.40
CA ASP A 390 -3.20 -13.41 5.33
C ASP A 390 -3.87 -13.80 4.01
N LEU A 391 -3.07 -14.33 3.09
CA LEU A 391 -3.52 -14.68 1.73
C LEU A 391 -4.57 -15.79 1.71
N SER A 392 -4.65 -16.64 2.74
CA SER A 392 -5.68 -17.69 2.83
C SER A 392 -7.09 -17.12 2.95
N ARG A 393 -7.20 -15.85 3.38
CA ARG A 393 -8.45 -15.11 3.56
C ARG A 393 -8.79 -14.19 2.40
N VAL A 394 -7.91 -14.08 1.40
CA VAL A 394 -8.11 -13.22 0.23
C VAL A 394 -8.99 -13.95 -0.78
N ALA A 395 -10.07 -13.29 -1.23
CA ALA A 395 -11.02 -13.87 -2.18
C ALA A 395 -10.60 -13.73 -3.65
N ALA A 396 -9.59 -12.89 -3.96
CA ALA A 396 -9.13 -12.64 -5.33
C ALA A 396 -8.82 -13.94 -6.09
N PRO A 397 -9.48 -14.23 -7.24
CA PRO A 397 -9.34 -15.50 -7.96
C PRO A 397 -7.90 -15.83 -8.32
N LEU A 398 -7.14 -14.84 -8.81
CA LEU A 398 -5.73 -15.01 -9.17
C LEU A 398 -4.90 -15.49 -7.98
N ILE A 399 -5.04 -14.88 -6.81
CA ILE A 399 -4.27 -15.26 -5.60
C ILE A 399 -4.63 -16.69 -5.18
N ARG A 400 -5.91 -17.03 -5.19
CA ARG A 400 -6.37 -18.39 -4.88
C ARG A 400 -5.82 -19.43 -5.85
N GLY A 401 -5.83 -19.13 -7.15
CA GLY A 401 -5.28 -20.00 -8.19
C GLY A 401 -3.79 -20.22 -8.04
N LEU A 402 -3.03 -19.14 -7.79
CA LEU A 402 -1.58 -19.21 -7.59
C LEU A 402 -1.19 -19.98 -6.31
N LEU A 403 -1.94 -19.83 -5.22
CA LEU A 403 -1.74 -20.63 -4.01
C LEU A 403 -2.09 -22.10 -4.24
N ALA A 404 -3.22 -22.40 -4.89
CA ALA A 404 -3.69 -23.76 -5.15
C ALA A 404 -2.75 -24.54 -6.09
N SER A 405 -2.19 -23.86 -7.09
CA SER A 405 -1.18 -24.44 -8.00
C SER A 405 0.21 -24.58 -7.38
N GLY A 406 0.45 -23.96 -6.22
CA GLY A 406 1.76 -23.91 -5.60
C GLY A 406 2.75 -22.94 -6.28
N ALA A 407 2.29 -22.13 -7.25
CA ALA A 407 3.13 -21.13 -7.92
C ALA A 407 3.58 -20.01 -6.98
N VAL A 408 2.84 -19.77 -5.89
CA VAL A 408 3.22 -18.87 -4.80
C VAL A 408 2.96 -19.56 -3.46
N ARG A 409 3.68 -19.11 -2.41
CA ARG A 409 3.36 -19.45 -1.02
C ARG A 409 3.25 -18.19 -0.17
N SER A 410 2.47 -18.30 0.92
CA SER A 410 2.43 -17.26 1.94
C SER A 410 3.78 -17.17 2.65
N ASP A 411 4.19 -15.95 3.01
CA ASP A 411 5.36 -15.82 3.89
C ASP A 411 5.08 -16.44 5.28
N PRO A 412 6.13 -16.89 6.02
CA PRO A 412 5.96 -17.58 7.29
C PRO A 412 5.26 -16.78 8.40
N LEU A 413 5.06 -15.47 8.19
CA LEU A 413 4.38 -14.56 9.13
C LEU A 413 2.96 -14.24 8.70
N ASN A 414 2.48 -14.76 7.57
CA ASN A 414 1.20 -14.45 6.94
C ASN A 414 1.02 -12.94 6.68
N LEU A 415 2.08 -12.27 6.22
CA LEU A 415 2.10 -10.84 5.89
C LEU A 415 2.07 -10.57 4.38
N GLY A 416 1.87 -11.58 3.56
CA GLY A 416 1.80 -11.49 2.12
C GLY A 416 2.41 -12.69 1.42
N ILE A 417 2.96 -12.47 0.22
CA ILE A 417 3.67 -13.46 -0.59
C ILE A 417 5.13 -13.54 -0.14
N GLU A 418 5.67 -14.75 -0.02
CA GLU A 418 7.10 -14.92 0.18
C GLU A 418 7.85 -14.63 -1.12
N VAL A 419 8.90 -13.82 -1.02
CA VAL A 419 9.74 -13.42 -2.17
C VAL A 419 11.22 -13.51 -1.82
N SER A 420 12.07 -13.59 -2.85
CA SER A 420 13.52 -13.44 -2.70
C SER A 420 13.91 -12.00 -2.31
N GLY A 421 15.19 -11.77 -2.07
CA GLY A 421 15.75 -10.43 -1.82
C GLY A 421 15.54 -9.45 -2.97
N GLU A 422 15.35 -9.95 -4.18
CA GLU A 422 15.15 -9.22 -5.44
C GLU A 422 13.67 -9.12 -5.85
N GLY A 423 12.75 -9.77 -5.11
CA GLY A 423 11.32 -9.71 -5.38
C GLY A 423 10.78 -10.85 -6.25
N ALA A 424 11.58 -11.86 -6.59
CA ALA A 424 11.08 -13.07 -7.24
C ALA A 424 10.21 -13.88 -6.27
N VAL A 425 9.05 -14.32 -6.71
CA VAL A 425 8.09 -15.09 -5.89
C VAL A 425 8.69 -16.46 -5.54
N ILE A 426 8.47 -16.91 -4.31
CA ILE A 426 8.86 -18.23 -3.87
C ILE A 426 7.67 -19.19 -4.00
N ASP A 427 7.88 -20.30 -4.67
CA ASP A 427 6.89 -21.36 -4.86
C ASP A 427 6.68 -22.25 -3.61
N ALA A 428 5.74 -23.17 -3.68
CA ALA A 428 5.44 -24.10 -2.58
C ALA A 428 6.63 -25.02 -2.23
N ALA A 429 7.49 -25.31 -3.21
CA ALA A 429 8.70 -26.13 -3.02
C ALA A 429 9.90 -25.34 -2.45
N GLY A 430 9.79 -24.01 -2.37
CA GLY A 430 10.83 -23.12 -1.83
C GLY A 430 11.77 -22.55 -2.88
N TYR A 431 11.48 -22.71 -4.16
CA TYR A 431 12.31 -22.18 -5.24
C TYR A 431 11.82 -20.79 -5.66
N ALA A 432 12.77 -19.92 -5.98
CA ALA A 432 12.46 -18.61 -6.55
C ALA A 432 12.05 -18.76 -8.02
N ALA A 433 10.89 -18.22 -8.36
CA ALA A 433 10.39 -18.16 -9.72
C ALA A 433 11.36 -17.39 -10.63
N ARG A 434 11.50 -17.84 -11.88
CA ARG A 434 12.38 -17.19 -12.84
C ARG A 434 11.82 -15.84 -13.32
N ASN A 435 10.52 -15.78 -13.55
CA ASN A 435 9.82 -14.70 -14.24
C ASN A 435 8.46 -14.33 -13.63
N LEU A 436 8.22 -14.72 -12.37
CA LEU A 436 7.10 -14.25 -11.55
C LEU A 436 7.64 -13.45 -10.37
N PHE A 437 7.18 -12.21 -10.22
CA PHE A 437 7.68 -11.26 -9.23
C PHE A 437 6.54 -10.67 -8.41
N ALA A 438 6.86 -10.06 -7.27
CA ALA A 438 5.90 -9.28 -6.49
C ALA A 438 6.56 -8.01 -5.94
N VAL A 439 5.75 -6.94 -5.77
CA VAL A 439 6.19 -5.61 -5.34
C VAL A 439 5.17 -4.93 -4.44
N GLY A 440 5.66 -4.07 -3.55
CA GLY A 440 4.84 -3.27 -2.65
C GLY A 440 4.28 -4.07 -1.47
N PRO A 441 3.09 -3.74 -0.96
CA PRO A 441 2.53 -4.31 0.27
C PRO A 441 2.46 -5.84 0.33
N LEU A 442 2.34 -6.52 -0.82
CA LEU A 442 2.35 -7.97 -0.91
C LEU A 442 3.65 -8.61 -0.39
N THR A 443 4.74 -7.86 -0.37
CA THR A 443 6.08 -8.35 0.02
C THR A 443 6.48 -7.97 1.44
N LYS A 444 5.51 -7.53 2.25
CA LYS A 444 5.73 -7.00 3.61
C LYS A 444 6.41 -8.00 4.55
N GLY A 445 6.17 -9.30 4.39
CA GLY A 445 6.82 -10.34 5.18
C GLY A 445 8.35 -10.30 5.08
N VAL A 446 8.87 -9.97 3.90
CA VAL A 446 10.31 -9.89 3.63
C VAL A 446 10.88 -8.49 3.85
N PHE A 447 10.14 -7.43 3.46
CA PHE A 447 10.68 -6.06 3.42
C PHE A 447 10.10 -5.11 4.46
N TRP A 448 9.13 -5.51 5.27
CA TRP A 448 8.45 -4.81 6.37
C TRP A 448 7.87 -3.42 6.01
N GLU A 449 8.69 -2.43 5.64
CA GLU A 449 8.26 -1.04 5.37
C GLU A 449 7.73 -0.81 3.93
N THR A 450 7.56 -1.85 3.11
CA THR A 450 7.05 -1.75 1.72
C THR A 450 5.57 -1.35 1.63
N THR A 451 5.10 -0.58 2.57
CA THR A 451 3.79 0.09 2.59
C THR A 451 3.93 1.61 2.47
N ALA A 452 5.15 2.13 2.46
CA ALA A 452 5.44 3.55 2.36
C ALA A 452 6.14 3.88 1.03
N VAL A 453 5.79 5.02 0.43
CA VAL A 453 6.33 5.50 -0.85
C VAL A 453 7.86 5.45 -0.91
N PRO A 454 8.60 5.97 0.09
CA PRO A 454 10.07 5.98 0.02
C PRO A 454 10.71 4.60 -0.08
N ASP A 455 10.02 3.56 0.40
CA ASP A 455 10.54 2.19 0.38
C ASP A 455 10.10 1.47 -0.91
N ILE A 456 8.84 1.67 -1.33
CA ILE A 456 8.29 1.09 -2.55
C ILE A 456 9.01 1.64 -3.80
N ARG A 457 9.33 2.93 -3.86
CA ARG A 457 10.00 3.51 -5.02
C ARG A 457 11.36 2.84 -5.32
N VAL A 458 12.14 2.61 -4.27
CA VAL A 458 13.43 1.90 -4.38
C VAL A 458 13.23 0.43 -4.77
N GLN A 459 12.16 -0.19 -4.27
CA GLN A 459 11.81 -1.56 -4.63
C GLN A 459 11.42 -1.66 -6.11
N CYS A 460 10.58 -0.74 -6.62
CA CYS A 460 10.17 -0.71 -8.03
C CYS A 460 11.35 -0.52 -8.98
N GLU A 461 12.26 0.40 -8.64
CA GLU A 461 13.45 0.67 -9.42
C GLU A 461 14.33 -0.58 -9.55
N ARG A 462 14.70 -1.21 -8.42
CA ARG A 462 15.50 -2.43 -8.40
C ARG A 462 14.82 -3.61 -9.06
N LEU A 463 13.50 -3.73 -8.89
CA LEU A 463 12.75 -4.82 -9.51
C LEU A 463 12.70 -4.66 -11.03
N ALA A 464 12.60 -3.44 -11.56
CA ALA A 464 12.66 -3.21 -13.00
C ALA A 464 13.99 -3.70 -13.59
N ASP A 465 15.12 -3.34 -12.96
CA ASP A 465 16.45 -3.82 -13.38
C ASP A 465 16.52 -5.36 -13.32
N HIS A 466 16.07 -5.95 -12.23
CA HIS A 466 16.08 -7.40 -12.04
C HIS A 466 15.21 -8.17 -13.04
N ILE A 467 14.02 -7.66 -13.39
CA ILE A 467 13.17 -8.25 -14.43
C ILE A 467 13.91 -8.26 -15.77
N LEU A 468 14.56 -7.15 -16.15
CA LEU A 468 15.25 -7.02 -17.42
C LEU A 468 16.50 -7.89 -17.52
N GLU A 469 17.18 -8.16 -16.41
CA GLU A 469 18.29 -9.11 -16.34
C GLU A 469 17.84 -10.56 -16.52
N ARG A 470 16.63 -10.90 -16.02
CA ARG A 470 16.11 -12.27 -16.04
C ARG A 470 15.38 -12.65 -17.31
N VAL A 471 14.74 -11.68 -17.95
CA VAL A 471 13.91 -11.87 -19.15
C VAL A 471 14.65 -11.40 -20.37
N ALA A 472 15.19 -12.32 -21.14
CA ALA A 472 15.85 -11.99 -22.40
C ALA A 472 14.83 -11.52 -23.45
N PRO A 473 15.16 -10.54 -24.32
CA PRO A 473 14.30 -10.17 -25.44
C PRO A 473 14.19 -11.33 -26.43
N LYS A 474 13.00 -11.51 -27.02
CA LYS A 474 12.81 -12.47 -28.13
C LYS A 474 13.52 -11.95 -29.37
N ILE A 475 14.53 -12.66 -29.85
CA ILE A 475 15.19 -12.40 -31.11
C ILE A 475 14.39 -13.14 -32.17
N SER A 476 14.00 -12.47 -33.28
CA SER A 476 13.43 -13.19 -34.41
C SER A 476 14.52 -14.06 -34.99
N GLU A 477 14.30 -15.37 -35.12
CA GLU A 477 15.03 -16.16 -36.11
C GLU A 477 14.63 -15.61 -37.46
N ASP A 478 15.53 -14.87 -38.11
CA ASP A 478 15.39 -14.51 -39.50
C ASP A 478 15.31 -15.84 -40.27
N VAL A 479 14.14 -16.14 -40.81
CA VAL A 479 14.03 -17.23 -41.81
C VAL A 479 14.94 -16.83 -42.97
N PRO A 480 16.03 -17.55 -43.24
CA PRO A 480 16.89 -17.20 -44.34
C PRO A 480 16.02 -17.23 -45.61
N ALA A 481 16.00 -16.08 -46.31
CA ALA A 481 15.36 -16.00 -47.61
C ALA A 481 15.90 -17.15 -48.46
N LYS A 482 15.05 -18.11 -48.85
CA LYS A 482 15.35 -19.09 -49.85
C LYS A 482 15.75 -18.31 -51.11
N MET A 483 17.05 -18.18 -51.38
CA MET A 483 17.51 -17.80 -52.67
C MET A 483 17.05 -18.90 -53.63
N GLY A 484 15.97 -18.62 -54.35
CA GLY A 484 15.58 -19.38 -55.51
C GLY A 484 16.60 -19.18 -56.58
N LEU A 485 17.47 -20.17 -56.75
CA LEU A 485 18.18 -20.35 -58.00
C LEU A 485 17.18 -20.98 -58.96
N GLY A 486 16.83 -20.25 -60.00
CA GLY A 486 16.09 -20.69 -61.14
C GLY A 486 16.36 -19.74 -62.29
#